data_406b49679ed691a0c86862f571dc55c0
#
_entry.id   406b49679ed691a0c86862f571dc55c0
#
_cell.length_a   1.000
_cell.length_b   1.000
_cell.length_c   1.000
_cell.angle_alpha   90.00
_cell.angle_beta   90.00
_cell.angle_gamma   90.00
#
_symmetry.space_group_name_H-M   'P 1'
#
loop_
_entity.id
_entity.type
_entity.pdbx_description
1 polymer ?
#
loop_
_entity_poly.entity_id
_entity_poly.type
_entity_poly.pdbx_seq_one_letter_code
_entity_poly.pdbx_strand_id
1 'polypeptide(L)'
;YTGDQFPERYKDGAFVAFHGSTIRGPYPQAGYFVGFVPFEDGKPSGPWEVFADGFAQLDTIVNTGDAAARPMGISMGPDGSLYVTESVKGKIWRIMYPGDKEDFTADALAELEERKKTRTNIKKPSEEEDNLEKGMLEIGEQTYNVYCATCHQSNGLGDGTRFPTLSQTKWVRGNKKEL
;
A
#
# COMPACT_ATOMS: atom_id res chain seq x y z
N TYR A 1 15.89 -14.67 3.92
CA TYR A 1 17.05 -13.94 3.38
C TYR A 1 18.30 -14.39 4.10
N THR A 2 19.29 -14.83 3.35
CA THR A 2 20.55 -15.39 3.88
C THR A 2 21.77 -14.59 3.42
N GLY A 3 21.56 -13.46 2.77
CA GLY A 3 22.63 -12.61 2.25
C GLY A 3 23.26 -11.72 3.32
N ASP A 4 24.39 -11.13 2.98
CA ASP A 4 25.17 -10.24 3.86
C ASP A 4 25.10 -8.76 3.48
N GLN A 5 24.24 -8.37 2.51
CA GLN A 5 24.18 -6.98 2.05
C GLN A 5 23.49 -6.05 3.05
N PHE A 6 22.52 -6.55 3.83
CA PHE A 6 21.73 -5.78 4.78
C PHE A 6 22.15 -6.07 6.23
N PRO A 7 21.79 -5.19 7.19
CA PRO A 7 21.98 -5.42 8.62
C PRO A 7 21.48 -6.78 9.11
N GLU A 8 22.10 -7.29 10.17
CA GLU A 8 21.87 -8.66 10.70
C GLU A 8 20.40 -8.95 10.99
N ARG A 9 19.63 -7.94 11.42
CA ARG A 9 18.19 -8.09 11.70
C ARG A 9 17.35 -8.59 10.50
N TYR A 10 17.87 -8.42 9.27
CA TYR A 10 17.19 -8.88 8.06
C TYR A 10 17.57 -10.30 7.65
N LYS A 11 18.47 -10.96 8.38
CA LYS A 11 18.77 -12.37 8.18
C LYS A 11 17.61 -13.24 8.68
N ASP A 12 17.51 -14.41 8.07
CA ASP A 12 16.54 -15.45 8.41
C ASP A 12 15.06 -15.01 8.35
N GLY A 13 14.79 -13.92 7.65
CA GLY A 13 13.44 -13.44 7.39
C GLY A 13 13.04 -13.48 5.92
N ALA A 14 11.82 -13.07 5.64
CA ALA A 14 11.25 -13.04 4.32
C ALA A 14 10.98 -11.60 3.83
N PHE A 15 11.47 -11.27 2.65
CA PHE A 15 11.04 -10.07 1.93
C PHE A 15 9.81 -10.36 1.09
N VAL A 16 8.84 -9.47 1.12
CA VAL A 16 7.55 -9.62 0.44
C VAL A 16 7.27 -8.37 -0.40
N ALA A 17 7.04 -8.56 -1.70
CA ALA A 17 6.58 -7.47 -2.57
C ALA A 17 5.06 -7.30 -2.45
N PHE A 18 4.63 -6.14 -1.98
CA PHE A 18 3.23 -5.77 -1.98
C PHE A 18 2.90 -5.02 -3.26
N HIS A 19 2.40 -5.74 -4.23
CA HIS A 19 2.10 -5.24 -5.59
C HIS A 19 1.08 -4.10 -5.61
N GLY A 20 0.27 -4.02 -4.60
CA GLY A 20 -0.81 -3.05 -4.49
C GLY A 20 -2.16 -3.62 -4.87
N SER A 21 -3.17 -3.15 -4.17
CA SER A 21 -4.56 -3.54 -4.40
C SER A 21 -5.06 -3.01 -5.75
N THR A 22 -6.14 -3.60 -6.23
CA THR A 22 -6.85 -3.16 -7.44
C THR A 22 -8.32 -2.84 -7.17
N ILE A 23 -8.86 -3.32 -6.04
CA ILE A 23 -10.27 -3.18 -5.67
C ILE A 23 -10.33 -2.83 -4.18
N ARG A 24 -10.18 -1.55 -3.86
CA ARG A 24 -10.31 -1.03 -2.50
C ARG A 24 -11.37 0.06 -2.34
N GLY A 25 -12.03 0.42 -3.42
CA GLY A 25 -13.06 1.46 -3.32
C GLY A 25 -14.02 1.27 -2.12
N PRO A 26 -14.32 2.29 -1.35
CA PRO A 26 -14.00 3.70 -1.61
C PRO A 26 -12.63 4.18 -1.08
N TYR A 27 -11.80 3.28 -0.58
CA TYR A 27 -10.49 3.62 0.00
C TYR A 27 -9.41 3.79 -1.07
N PRO A 28 -8.40 4.63 -0.84
CA PRO A 28 -7.19 4.65 -1.66
C PRO A 28 -6.55 3.28 -1.76
N GLN A 29 -5.87 3.02 -2.86
CA GLN A 29 -5.14 1.78 -3.06
C GLN A 29 -3.99 1.67 -2.06
N ALA A 30 -3.73 0.47 -1.57
CA ALA A 30 -2.65 0.19 -0.63
C ALA A 30 -1.68 -0.86 -1.18
N GLY A 31 -0.47 -0.92 -0.62
CA GLY A 31 0.65 -1.71 -1.11
C GLY A 31 1.71 -0.83 -1.76
N TYR A 32 2.33 -1.27 -2.84
CA TYR A 32 3.36 -0.56 -3.60
C TYR A 32 4.67 -0.39 -2.82
N PHE A 33 4.99 -1.35 -1.97
CA PHE A 33 6.21 -1.38 -1.16
C PHE A 33 6.77 -2.79 -1.04
N VAL A 34 7.98 -2.90 -0.53
CA VAL A 34 8.58 -4.18 -0.10
C VAL A 34 8.56 -4.21 1.43
N GLY A 35 7.96 -5.24 1.98
CA GLY A 35 7.96 -5.52 3.40
C GLY A 35 8.98 -6.56 3.78
N PHE A 36 9.32 -6.63 5.05
CA PHE A 36 10.12 -7.67 5.67
C PHE A 36 9.34 -8.30 6.81
N VAL A 37 9.38 -9.62 6.88
CA VAL A 37 8.79 -10.40 7.98
C VAL A 37 9.94 -11.11 8.69
N PRO A 38 10.18 -10.84 9.97
CA PRO A 38 11.20 -11.59 10.74
C PRO A 38 10.74 -13.02 10.99
N PHE A 39 11.69 -13.95 10.96
CA PHE A 39 11.45 -15.37 11.22
C PHE A 39 12.37 -15.87 12.32
N GLU A 40 11.90 -16.82 13.09
CA GLU A 40 12.64 -17.60 14.05
C GLU A 40 12.18 -19.05 13.94
N ASP A 41 13.10 -20.00 13.90
CA ASP A 41 12.82 -21.42 13.69
C ASP A 41 11.89 -21.71 12.50
N GLY A 42 12.05 -20.96 11.41
CA GLY A 42 11.27 -21.10 10.17
C GLY A 42 9.83 -20.62 10.25
N LYS A 43 9.47 -19.84 11.28
CA LYS A 43 8.14 -19.26 11.47
C LYS A 43 8.23 -17.75 11.66
N PRO A 44 7.18 -16.99 11.23
CA PRO A 44 7.12 -15.58 11.55
C PRO A 44 7.24 -15.35 13.08
N SER A 45 8.17 -14.49 13.49
CA SER A 45 8.46 -14.19 14.90
C SER A 45 8.03 -12.80 15.33
N GLY A 46 7.56 -11.96 14.40
CA GLY A 46 7.13 -10.61 14.68
C GLY A 46 6.25 -10.03 13.60
N PRO A 47 5.74 -8.81 13.80
CA PRO A 47 4.98 -8.09 12.80
C PRO A 47 5.86 -7.80 11.58
N TRP A 48 5.21 -7.67 10.42
CA TRP A 48 5.90 -7.22 9.22
C TRP A 48 6.30 -5.75 9.33
N GLU A 49 7.40 -5.40 8.69
CA GLU A 49 7.97 -4.05 8.64
C GLU A 49 8.03 -3.56 7.20
N VAL A 50 8.01 -2.25 6.99
CA VAL A 50 8.31 -1.68 5.67
C VAL A 50 9.82 -1.66 5.49
N PHE A 51 10.28 -2.34 4.45
CA PHE A 51 11.70 -2.35 4.10
C PHE A 51 12.05 -1.29 3.04
N ALA A 52 11.28 -1.22 1.96
CA ALA A 52 11.46 -0.21 0.92
C ALA A 52 10.11 0.25 0.37
N ASP A 53 9.94 1.55 0.23
CA ASP A 53 8.73 2.19 -0.27
C ASP A 53 9.04 3.23 -1.38
N GLY A 54 8.02 4.01 -1.77
CA GLY A 54 8.18 5.07 -2.77
C GLY A 54 8.09 4.61 -4.22
N PHE A 55 7.81 3.34 -4.48
CA PHE A 55 7.69 2.81 -5.85
C PHE A 55 6.57 3.49 -6.65
N ALA A 56 5.47 3.82 -6.01
CA ALA A 56 4.34 4.48 -6.66
C ALA A 56 4.60 5.94 -7.02
N GLN A 57 5.52 6.62 -6.32
CA GLN A 57 5.84 8.06 -6.47
C GLN A 57 4.63 8.99 -6.27
N LEU A 58 3.62 8.53 -5.55
CA LEU A 58 2.41 9.27 -5.19
C LEU A 58 2.09 9.01 -3.72
N ASP A 59 1.58 10.03 -3.04
CA ASP A 59 1.14 9.90 -1.65
C ASP A 59 -0.21 9.19 -1.56
N THR A 60 -1.11 9.45 -2.49
CA THR A 60 -2.42 8.79 -2.55
C THR A 60 -2.64 8.21 -3.93
N ILE A 61 -2.94 6.92 -4.00
CA ILE A 61 -3.16 6.19 -5.24
C ILE A 61 -4.65 5.86 -5.32
N VAL A 62 -5.34 6.47 -6.26
CA VAL A 62 -6.76 6.21 -6.50
C VAL A 62 -6.92 5.13 -7.55
N ASN A 63 -6.27 5.30 -8.70
CA ASN A 63 -6.20 4.29 -9.74
C ASN A 63 -4.86 3.55 -9.72
N THR A 64 -4.89 2.27 -9.94
CA THR A 64 -3.66 1.46 -10.02
C THR A 64 -2.73 1.90 -11.16
N GLY A 65 -3.29 2.49 -12.23
CA GLY A 65 -2.54 3.02 -13.36
C GLY A 65 -1.75 4.29 -13.07
N ASP A 66 -2.08 5.00 -11.98
CA ASP A 66 -1.38 6.24 -11.60
C ASP A 66 -0.02 5.95 -10.95
N ALA A 67 0.17 4.75 -10.42
CA ALA A 67 1.42 4.37 -9.78
C ALA A 67 2.58 4.32 -10.78
N ALA A 68 3.70 4.95 -10.45
CA ALA A 68 4.89 4.96 -11.29
C ALA A 68 5.54 3.58 -11.42
N ALA A 69 5.45 2.74 -10.38
CA ALA A 69 5.90 1.35 -10.38
C ALA A 69 5.11 0.53 -9.35
N ARG A 70 4.98 -0.77 -9.62
CA ARG A 70 4.26 -1.73 -8.77
C ARG A 70 5.17 -2.93 -8.51
N PRO A 71 5.79 -3.05 -7.32
CA PRO A 71 6.66 -4.18 -6.98
C PRO A 71 5.94 -5.51 -7.16
N MET A 72 6.62 -6.50 -7.75
CA MET A 72 6.01 -7.79 -8.03
C MET A 72 6.86 -8.97 -7.58
N GLY A 73 8.02 -9.15 -8.19
CA GLY A 73 8.92 -10.25 -7.89
C GLY A 73 10.14 -9.78 -7.10
N ILE A 74 10.66 -10.65 -6.24
CA ILE A 74 11.88 -10.39 -5.47
C ILE A 74 12.84 -11.56 -5.66
N SER A 75 14.11 -11.25 -5.86
CA SER A 75 15.19 -12.22 -5.86
C SER A 75 16.43 -11.66 -5.18
N MET A 76 17.14 -12.49 -4.46
CA MET A 76 18.45 -12.15 -3.92
C MET A 76 19.53 -12.36 -4.99
N GLY A 77 20.40 -11.38 -5.18
CA GLY A 77 21.56 -11.48 -6.01
C GLY A 77 22.72 -12.22 -5.32
N PRO A 78 23.75 -12.60 -6.07
CA PRO A 78 24.90 -13.30 -5.52
C PRO A 78 25.72 -12.48 -4.52
N ASP A 79 25.57 -11.17 -4.52
CA ASP A 79 26.17 -10.23 -3.59
C ASP A 79 25.26 -9.91 -2.39
N GLY A 80 24.13 -10.58 -2.24
CA GLY A 80 23.15 -10.36 -1.18
C GLY A 80 22.21 -9.17 -1.41
N SER A 81 22.38 -8.39 -2.49
CA SER A 81 21.44 -7.32 -2.83
C SER A 81 20.07 -7.89 -3.23
N LEU A 82 19.00 -7.10 -3.08
CA LEU A 82 17.68 -7.49 -3.55
C LEU A 82 17.38 -6.89 -4.92
N TYR A 83 16.90 -7.72 -5.82
CA TYR A 83 16.35 -7.31 -7.10
C TYR A 83 14.83 -7.39 -7.03
N VAL A 84 14.18 -6.25 -7.28
CA VAL A 84 12.71 -6.14 -7.25
C VAL A 84 12.24 -5.80 -8.65
N THR A 85 11.47 -6.70 -9.25
CA THR A 85 10.80 -6.42 -10.53
C THR A 85 9.52 -5.63 -10.29
N GLU A 86 9.07 -4.90 -11.31
CA GLU A 86 7.80 -4.20 -11.28
C GLU A 86 7.00 -4.46 -12.58
N SER A 87 5.69 -4.32 -12.52
CA SER A 87 4.80 -4.78 -13.60
C SER A 87 4.28 -3.68 -14.51
N VAL A 88 4.60 -2.41 -14.27
CA VAL A 88 4.02 -1.27 -15.04
C VAL A 88 4.92 -0.87 -16.21
N LYS A 89 6.22 -0.71 -15.95
CA LYS A 89 7.19 -0.16 -16.91
C LYS A 89 8.36 -1.08 -17.23
N GLY A 90 8.35 -2.31 -16.69
CA GLY A 90 9.40 -3.31 -16.92
C GLY A 90 10.76 -2.93 -16.28
N LYS A 91 10.76 -2.21 -15.17
CA LYS A 91 11.97 -1.87 -14.44
C LYS A 91 12.36 -2.98 -13.46
N ILE A 92 13.66 -3.06 -13.21
CA ILE A 92 14.22 -3.88 -12.14
C ILE A 92 14.97 -2.94 -11.20
N TRP A 93 14.57 -2.93 -9.95
CA TRP A 93 15.24 -2.17 -8.90
C TRP A 93 16.26 -3.06 -8.20
N ARG A 94 17.48 -2.57 -8.03
CA ARG A 94 18.47 -3.18 -7.16
C ARG A 94 18.55 -2.38 -5.88
N ILE A 95 18.30 -3.05 -4.76
CA ILE A 95 18.33 -2.46 -3.43
C ILE A 95 19.58 -2.95 -2.72
N MET A 96 20.37 -2.02 -2.21
CA MET A 96 21.58 -2.25 -1.45
C MET A 96 21.60 -1.36 -0.21
N TYR A 97 22.26 -1.80 0.83
CA TYR A 97 22.53 -0.99 2.02
C TYR A 97 23.91 -0.34 1.87
N PRO A 98 24.00 0.99 1.73
CA PRO A 98 25.27 1.66 1.46
C PRO A 98 26.05 2.00 2.73
N GLY A 99 25.42 1.89 3.92
CA GLY A 99 25.98 2.25 5.21
C GLY A 99 26.76 1.10 5.86
N ASP A 100 27.36 1.41 7.02
CA ASP A 100 27.86 0.38 7.91
C ASP A 100 26.68 -0.34 8.54
N LYS A 101 26.68 -1.67 8.47
CA LYS A 101 25.58 -2.49 8.97
C LYS A 101 25.44 -2.45 10.48
N GLU A 102 26.55 -2.18 11.17
CA GLU A 102 26.59 -2.04 12.62
C GLU A 102 25.95 -0.73 13.11
N ASP A 103 25.89 0.29 12.22
CA ASP A 103 25.24 1.57 12.52
C ASP A 103 23.70 1.52 12.40
N PHE A 104 23.12 0.41 11.92
CA PHE A 104 21.68 0.24 11.89
C PHE A 104 21.13 -0.10 13.27
N THR A 105 20.83 0.94 14.02
CA THR A 105 20.40 0.87 15.42
C THR A 105 18.88 0.83 15.58
N ALA A 106 18.42 0.66 16.82
CA ALA A 106 17.01 0.78 17.18
C ALA A 106 16.41 2.16 16.82
N ASP A 107 17.22 3.22 16.86
CA ASP A 107 16.78 4.56 16.49
C ASP A 107 16.52 4.67 14.99
N ALA A 108 17.38 4.07 14.15
CA ALA A 108 17.16 3.99 12.71
C ALA A 108 15.87 3.23 12.37
N LEU A 109 15.58 2.16 13.09
CA LEU A 109 14.33 1.43 12.96
C LEU A 109 13.11 2.28 13.38
N ALA A 110 13.21 2.99 14.50
CA ALA A 110 12.16 3.87 14.98
C ALA A 110 11.84 4.99 13.96
N GLU A 111 12.87 5.53 13.31
CA GLU A 111 12.69 6.51 12.23
C GLU A 111 11.94 5.92 11.03
N LEU A 112 12.26 4.69 10.63
CA LEU A 112 11.52 3.98 9.58
C LEU A 112 10.04 3.76 9.95
N GLU A 113 9.77 3.37 11.19
CA GLU A 113 8.41 3.19 11.69
C GLU A 113 7.63 4.51 11.75
N GLU A 114 8.29 5.62 12.10
CA GLU A 114 7.65 6.94 12.10
C GLU A 114 7.32 7.40 10.67
N ARG A 115 8.24 7.23 9.72
CA ARG A 115 7.99 7.51 8.31
C ARG A 115 6.81 6.70 7.75
N LYS A 116 6.66 5.46 8.18
CA LYS A 116 5.56 4.60 7.78
C LYS A 116 4.19 5.16 8.17
N LYS A 117 4.06 5.81 9.32
CA LYS A 117 2.81 6.41 9.79
C LYS A 117 2.29 7.52 8.87
N THR A 118 3.18 8.19 8.16
CA THR A 118 2.84 9.28 7.23
C THR A 118 2.46 8.80 5.83
N ARG A 119 2.68 7.51 5.51
CA ARG A 119 2.44 6.95 4.19
C ARG A 119 1.04 6.37 4.06
N THR A 120 0.24 6.95 3.17
CA THR A 120 -1.16 6.57 2.96
C THR A 120 -1.34 5.21 2.29
N ASN A 121 -0.34 4.75 1.53
CA ASN A 121 -0.34 3.45 0.85
C ASN A 121 0.07 2.27 1.74
N ILE A 122 0.59 2.54 2.94
CA ILE A 122 1.00 1.52 3.90
C ILE A 122 -0.10 1.38 4.94
N LYS A 123 -0.80 0.25 4.91
CA LYS A 123 -1.93 -0.02 5.80
C LYS A 123 -1.74 -1.34 6.51
N LYS A 124 -1.97 -1.34 7.83
CA LYS A 124 -2.12 -2.55 8.64
C LYS A 124 -3.61 -2.79 8.89
N PRO A 125 -4.10 -4.02 8.78
CA PRO A 125 -5.53 -4.31 9.01
C PRO A 125 -6.05 -3.84 10.37
N SER A 126 -5.25 -3.95 11.42
CA SER A 126 -5.60 -3.51 12.78
C SER A 126 -5.69 -1.98 12.94
N GLU A 127 -5.02 -1.22 12.09
CA GLU A 127 -5.07 0.25 12.13
C GLU A 127 -6.27 0.80 11.34
N GLU A 128 -6.82 0.00 10.45
CA GLU A 128 -7.98 0.39 9.63
C GLU A 128 -9.27 0.34 10.42
N GLU A 129 -9.42 -0.54 11.39
CA GLU A 129 -10.64 -0.65 12.20
C GLU A 129 -10.87 0.59 13.08
N ASP A 130 -9.81 1.18 13.65
CA ASP A 130 -9.91 2.36 14.51
C ASP A 130 -10.10 3.68 13.74
N ASN A 131 -9.69 3.73 12.47
CA ASN A 131 -9.83 4.91 11.61
C ASN A 131 -11.08 4.87 10.70
N LEU A 132 -11.81 3.78 10.73
CA LEU A 132 -12.92 3.50 9.82
C LEU A 132 -14.07 4.51 9.90
N GLU A 133 -14.37 5.06 11.07
CA GLU A 133 -15.52 5.96 11.22
C GLU A 133 -15.23 7.41 10.82
N LYS A 134 -14.01 7.91 11.05
CA LYS A 134 -13.69 9.33 10.81
C LYS A 134 -13.24 9.63 9.38
N GLY A 135 -12.54 8.70 8.75
CA GLY A 135 -12.03 8.89 7.37
C GLY A 135 -13.00 8.46 6.27
N MET A 136 -14.00 7.67 6.59
CA MET A 136 -14.91 7.09 5.58
C MET A 136 -15.70 8.13 4.79
N LEU A 137 -16.17 9.18 5.42
CA LEU A 137 -16.94 10.23 4.76
C LEU A 137 -16.08 11.08 3.83
N GLU A 138 -14.88 11.47 4.29
CA GLU A 138 -13.94 12.26 3.47
C GLU A 138 -13.43 11.47 2.26
N ILE A 139 -13.04 10.23 2.49
CA ILE A 139 -12.59 9.34 1.41
C ILE A 139 -13.73 9.03 0.45
N GLY A 140 -14.93 8.82 0.98
CA GLY A 140 -16.13 8.60 0.18
C GLY A 140 -16.46 9.80 -0.71
N GLU A 141 -16.37 11.00 -0.17
CA GLU A 141 -16.59 12.24 -0.92
C GLU A 141 -15.53 12.44 -2.01
N GLN A 142 -14.25 12.25 -1.69
CA GLN A 142 -13.17 12.35 -2.67
C GLN A 142 -13.33 11.31 -3.80
N THR A 143 -13.61 10.08 -3.43
CA THR A 143 -13.85 8.99 -4.39
C THR A 143 -15.06 9.29 -5.28
N TYR A 144 -16.14 9.77 -4.68
CA TYR A 144 -17.35 10.17 -5.41
C TYR A 144 -17.04 11.28 -6.42
N ASN A 145 -16.34 12.32 -6.00
CA ASN A 145 -16.01 13.46 -6.85
C ASN A 145 -15.11 13.06 -8.03
N VAL A 146 -14.21 12.12 -7.83
CA VAL A 146 -13.30 11.64 -8.90
C VAL A 146 -14.00 10.70 -9.89
N TYR A 147 -14.81 9.77 -9.40
CA TYR A 147 -15.31 8.65 -10.24
C TYR A 147 -16.79 8.74 -10.59
N CYS A 148 -17.58 9.37 -9.74
CA CYS A 148 -19.03 9.30 -9.85
C CYS A 148 -19.64 10.63 -10.28
N ALA A 149 -19.07 11.75 -9.80
CA ALA A 149 -19.66 13.07 -10.00
C ALA A 149 -19.73 13.51 -11.46
N THR A 150 -18.82 13.02 -12.31
CA THR A 150 -18.84 13.31 -13.76
C THR A 150 -20.15 12.87 -14.41
N CYS A 151 -20.71 11.77 -13.94
CA CYS A 151 -21.98 11.22 -14.47
C CYS A 151 -23.17 11.56 -13.57
N HIS A 152 -22.99 11.43 -12.23
CA HIS A 152 -24.08 11.60 -11.29
C HIS A 152 -24.14 13.00 -10.66
N GLN A 153 -23.33 13.93 -11.12
CA GLN A 153 -23.16 15.30 -10.61
C GLN A 153 -22.65 15.35 -9.15
N SER A 154 -22.10 16.47 -8.71
CA SER A 154 -21.54 16.62 -7.36
C SER A 154 -22.56 16.46 -6.24
N ASN A 155 -23.85 16.67 -6.54
CA ASN A 155 -24.95 16.50 -5.59
C ASN A 155 -25.60 15.10 -5.61
N GLY A 156 -25.15 14.21 -6.47
CA GLY A 156 -25.68 12.85 -6.58
C GLY A 156 -27.04 12.73 -7.23
N LEU A 157 -27.57 13.79 -7.86
CA LEU A 157 -28.92 13.78 -8.45
C LEU A 157 -28.94 13.23 -9.88
N GLY A 158 -27.78 13.12 -10.52
CA GLY A 158 -27.71 12.72 -11.93
C GLY A 158 -28.29 13.77 -12.89
N ASP A 159 -28.52 13.36 -14.15
CA ASP A 159 -29.07 14.23 -15.20
C ASP A 159 -30.56 13.95 -15.49
N GLY A 160 -31.17 13.07 -14.74
CA GLY A 160 -32.58 12.71 -14.89
C GLY A 160 -32.92 11.85 -16.11
N THR A 161 -31.96 11.56 -16.96
CA THR A 161 -32.17 10.80 -18.20
C THR A 161 -31.26 9.59 -18.35
N ARG A 162 -29.95 9.82 -18.46
CA ARG A 162 -28.94 8.76 -18.65
C ARG A 162 -28.36 8.30 -17.34
N PHE A 163 -28.18 9.21 -16.41
CA PHE A 163 -27.58 8.96 -15.10
C PHE A 163 -28.62 9.17 -13.99
N PRO A 164 -29.09 8.08 -13.38
CA PRO A 164 -30.09 8.17 -12.32
C PRO A 164 -29.56 8.86 -11.07
N THR A 165 -30.46 9.38 -10.27
CA THR A 165 -30.09 9.87 -8.94
C THR A 165 -29.54 8.74 -8.08
N LEU A 166 -28.42 8.99 -7.39
CA LEU A 166 -27.89 8.11 -6.34
C LEU A 166 -28.40 8.57 -4.97
N SER A 167 -28.73 9.85 -4.84
CA SER A 167 -29.23 10.43 -3.60
C SER A 167 -30.56 9.76 -3.21
N GLN A 168 -30.65 9.24 -1.99
CA GLN A 168 -31.84 8.64 -1.38
C GLN A 168 -32.39 7.36 -2.04
N THR A 169 -31.66 6.76 -2.96
CA THR A 169 -32.09 5.47 -3.55
C THR A 169 -31.92 4.32 -2.57
N LYS A 170 -32.76 3.28 -2.72
CA LYS A 170 -32.64 2.03 -1.95
C LYS A 170 -31.30 1.35 -2.15
N TRP A 171 -30.65 1.53 -3.30
CA TRP A 171 -29.32 0.98 -3.60
C TRP A 171 -28.22 1.61 -2.76
N VAL A 172 -28.32 2.90 -2.46
CA VAL A 172 -27.32 3.60 -1.64
C VAL A 172 -27.65 3.51 -0.14
N ARG A 173 -28.95 3.57 0.22
CA ARG A 173 -29.40 3.58 1.62
C ARG A 173 -29.93 2.25 2.13
N GLY A 174 -30.11 1.27 1.26
CA GLY A 174 -30.63 -0.04 1.57
C GLY A 174 -29.64 -0.95 2.29
N ASN A 175 -30.07 -2.17 2.53
CA ASN A 175 -29.24 -3.18 3.14
C ASN A 175 -28.10 -3.58 2.20
N LYS A 176 -26.87 -3.32 2.60
CA LYS A 176 -25.66 -3.62 1.83
C LYS A 176 -25.45 -5.10 1.49
N LYS A 177 -26.18 -6.01 2.16
CA LYS A 177 -26.16 -7.45 1.88
C LYS A 177 -27.06 -7.84 0.70
N GLU A 178 -27.88 -6.91 0.21
CA GLU A 178 -28.78 -7.12 -0.91
C GLU A 178 -28.26 -6.50 -2.23
N LEU A 179 -27.06 -5.91 -2.17
CA LEU A 179 -26.30 -5.40 -3.30
C LEU A 179 -25.34 -6.48 -3.80
#